data_117a2b56caf5fb185e733db516772658
#
_entry.id   117a2b56caf5fb185e733db516772658
#
_cell.length_a   1.000
_cell.length_b   1.000
_cell.length_c   1.000
_cell.angle_alpha   90.00
_cell.angle_beta   90.00
_cell.angle_gamma   90.00
#
_symmetry.space_group_name_H-M   'P 1'
#
loop_
_entity.id
_entity.type
_entity.pdbx_description
1 polymer ?
#
loop_
_entity_poly.entity_id
_entity_poly.type
_entity_poly.pdbx_seq_one_letter_code
_entity_poly.pdbx_strand_id
1 'polypeptide(L)'
;ESVFYCAEKTDRKISLVGRSMHRIFKAARECGYLKNVVEPLDPRDAKNIQREKIIYLCTGSQGEPMGAMMRIANYAHPDVFIERGDSVIFSSKIIPGNEKKLYKLHNQLVREGVEVISEENEFIHVSGHPNREDLKDMYNWVRPKSIIPVHGEHRHMIEHAKFAKEMQIPYTIKVENGDIVKLSPGDKPEVFDKAPSGRLYVDGNIAVEEDSKSIKERKNISANGILDVTILVTPKGNIHNKPILNYSGLPIYNDDDYQYELENIIEKTAKTFSLNNQKQKDNIIDAIKFSCRKLTKDITGKKPVTNIKLIRI
;
A
#
# COMPACT_ATOMS: atom_id res chain seq x y z
N GLU A 1 -1.55 12.19 28.15
CA GLU A 1 -1.59 12.42 29.61
C GLU A 1 -1.00 11.23 30.36
N SER A 2 -1.44 9.98 30.13
CA SER A 2 -0.96 8.80 30.85
C SER A 2 0.57 8.66 30.84
N VAL A 3 1.23 8.87 29.71
CA VAL A 3 2.70 8.78 29.63
C VAL A 3 3.39 9.91 30.40
N PHE A 4 2.84 11.12 30.41
CA PHE A 4 3.37 12.21 31.24
C PHE A 4 3.22 11.91 32.72
N TYR A 5 2.08 11.35 33.13
CA TYR A 5 1.87 10.91 34.51
C TYR A 5 2.87 9.79 34.89
N CYS A 6 3.08 8.80 34.04
CA CYS A 6 4.05 7.74 34.28
C CYS A 6 5.48 8.29 34.37
N ALA A 7 5.84 9.23 33.49
CA ALA A 7 7.16 9.86 33.52
C ALA A 7 7.43 10.58 34.83
N GLU A 8 6.44 11.35 35.31
CA GLU A 8 6.53 12.03 36.63
C GLU A 8 6.72 11.03 37.77
N LYS A 9 5.90 9.96 37.80
CA LYS A 9 5.98 8.91 38.83
C LYS A 9 7.28 8.12 38.82
N THR A 10 7.96 8.05 37.70
CA THR A 10 9.24 7.29 37.53
C THR A 10 10.45 8.21 37.44
N ASP A 11 10.28 9.50 37.72
CA ASP A 11 11.34 10.52 37.64
C ASP A 11 12.06 10.50 36.28
N ARG A 12 11.27 10.48 35.19
CA ARG A 12 11.75 10.50 33.80
C ARG A 12 11.35 11.77 33.08
N LYS A 13 12.20 12.19 32.16
CA LYS A 13 11.88 13.27 31.22
C LYS A 13 11.22 12.71 29.97
N ILE A 14 10.49 13.55 29.25
CA ILE A 14 9.85 13.17 27.97
C ILE A 14 10.45 13.99 26.84
N SER A 15 10.67 13.33 25.71
CA SER A 15 10.99 13.99 24.44
C SER A 15 10.03 13.51 23.34
N LEU A 16 9.55 14.44 22.50
CA LEU A 16 8.66 14.14 21.40
C LEU A 16 9.47 13.96 20.12
N VAL A 17 9.23 12.86 19.39
CA VAL A 17 9.97 12.51 18.18
C VAL A 17 9.01 12.31 17.00
N GLY A 18 9.08 13.20 16.02
CA GLY A 18 8.21 13.22 14.86
C GLY A 18 7.29 14.44 14.82
N ARG A 19 7.17 15.02 13.62
CA ARG A 19 6.43 16.28 13.40
C ARG A 19 4.97 16.24 13.86
N SER A 20 4.30 15.11 13.66
CA SER A 20 2.89 14.96 14.09
C SER A 20 2.74 14.94 15.59
N MET A 21 3.71 14.38 16.35
CA MET A 21 3.68 14.40 17.82
C MET A 21 3.71 15.83 18.36
N HIS A 22 4.62 16.65 17.87
CA HIS A 22 4.69 18.07 18.24
C HIS A 22 3.41 18.82 17.89
N ARG A 23 2.85 18.59 16.69
CA ARG A 23 1.61 19.24 16.28
C ARG A 23 0.42 18.84 17.15
N ILE A 24 0.29 17.55 17.49
CA ILE A 24 -0.78 17.05 18.35
C ILE A 24 -0.61 17.60 19.77
N PHE A 25 0.61 17.59 20.31
CA PHE A 25 0.89 18.15 21.63
C PHE A 25 0.50 19.64 21.72
N LYS A 26 0.91 20.43 20.73
CA LYS A 26 0.55 21.86 20.65
C LYS A 26 -0.96 22.06 20.56
N ALA A 27 -1.65 21.34 19.66
CA ALA A 27 -3.10 21.43 19.52
C ALA A 27 -3.83 21.02 20.80
N ALA A 28 -3.39 19.96 21.48
CA ALA A 28 -3.96 19.54 22.75
C ALA A 28 -3.87 20.65 23.81
N ARG A 29 -2.73 21.33 23.90
CA ARG A 29 -2.55 22.46 24.83
C ARG A 29 -3.45 23.67 24.48
N GLU A 30 -3.53 24.02 23.22
CA GLU A 30 -4.42 25.10 22.73
C GLU A 30 -5.90 24.78 23.03
N CYS A 31 -6.30 23.52 22.96
CA CYS A 31 -7.64 23.05 23.33
C CYS A 31 -7.86 22.88 24.84
N GLY A 32 -6.87 23.19 25.67
CA GLY A 32 -6.98 23.14 27.12
C GLY A 32 -6.64 21.79 27.75
N TYR A 33 -6.12 20.83 27.00
CA TYR A 33 -5.53 19.61 27.55
C TYR A 33 -4.04 19.81 27.90
N LEU A 34 -3.44 18.86 28.61
CA LEU A 34 -2.02 18.85 28.96
C LEU A 34 -1.55 20.15 29.66
N LYS A 35 -2.43 20.80 30.48
CA LYS A 35 -2.13 22.07 31.12
C LYS A 35 -1.03 21.96 32.18
N ASN A 36 -0.98 20.84 32.89
CA ASN A 36 -0.13 20.63 34.06
C ASN A 36 1.03 19.68 33.79
N VAL A 37 1.38 19.45 32.51
CA VAL A 37 2.52 18.59 32.16
C VAL A 37 3.78 19.42 31.95
N VAL A 38 4.92 18.85 32.30
CA VAL A 38 6.23 19.43 32.03
C VAL A 38 6.46 19.53 30.52
N GLU A 39 7.10 20.62 30.07
CA GLU A 39 7.44 20.78 28.64
C GLU A 39 8.38 19.67 28.18
N PRO A 40 8.04 18.97 27.05
CA PRO A 40 8.91 17.95 26.49
C PRO A 40 10.25 18.52 26.02
N LEU A 41 11.32 17.77 26.22
CA LEU A 41 12.64 18.16 25.75
C LEU A 41 12.75 18.05 24.22
N ASP A 42 13.56 18.92 23.62
CA ASP A 42 14.01 18.72 22.23
C ASP A 42 14.83 17.42 22.15
N PRO A 43 14.68 16.59 21.12
CA PRO A 43 15.46 15.37 20.98
C PRO A 43 16.98 15.58 21.03
N ARG A 44 17.47 16.76 20.59
CA ARG A 44 18.90 17.12 20.65
C ARG A 44 19.39 17.32 22.09
N ASP A 45 18.54 17.84 22.96
CA ASP A 45 18.87 18.02 24.37
C ASP A 45 18.66 16.72 25.15
N ALA A 46 17.64 15.96 24.78
CA ALA A 46 17.27 14.69 25.40
C ALA A 46 18.39 13.64 25.34
N LYS A 47 19.25 13.65 24.30
CA LYS A 47 20.39 12.72 24.18
C LYS A 47 21.45 12.89 25.27
N ASN A 48 21.45 14.02 25.99
CA ASN A 48 22.36 14.27 27.10
C ASN A 48 21.80 13.79 28.45
N ILE A 49 20.57 13.28 28.47
CA ILE A 49 19.93 12.73 29.67
C ILE A 49 20.34 11.25 29.80
N GLN A 50 20.52 10.77 31.03
CA GLN A 50 20.74 9.35 31.29
C GLN A 50 19.63 8.51 30.67
N ARG A 51 19.97 7.38 30.01
CA ARG A 51 19.01 6.59 29.22
C ARG A 51 17.81 6.12 30.03
N GLU A 52 18.03 5.68 31.26
CA GLU A 52 16.98 5.25 32.19
C GLU A 52 16.07 6.37 32.66
N LYS A 53 16.45 7.65 32.41
CA LYS A 53 15.71 8.85 32.81
C LYS A 53 14.99 9.55 31.68
N ILE A 54 14.95 8.95 30.47
CA ILE A 54 14.29 9.54 29.32
C ILE A 54 13.22 8.62 28.73
N ILE A 55 12.11 9.20 28.30
CA ILE A 55 11.07 8.54 27.51
C ILE A 55 10.92 9.30 26.19
N TYR A 56 11.09 8.58 25.07
CA TYR A 56 10.82 9.13 23.75
C TYR A 56 9.41 8.75 23.29
N LEU A 57 8.53 9.71 23.08
CA LEU A 57 7.25 9.52 22.42
C LEU A 57 7.42 9.72 20.92
N CYS A 58 7.35 8.65 20.15
CA CYS A 58 7.65 8.69 18.73
C CYS A 58 6.50 8.21 17.84
N THR A 59 6.51 8.66 16.58
CA THR A 59 5.62 8.16 15.52
C THR A 59 6.19 6.89 14.90
N GLY A 60 5.36 6.14 14.16
CA GLY A 60 5.81 4.95 13.44
C GLY A 60 5.28 3.64 14.02
N SER A 61 4.16 3.69 14.77
CA SER A 61 3.55 2.53 15.42
C SER A 61 2.98 1.47 14.46
N GLN A 62 2.86 1.79 13.17
CA GLN A 62 2.38 0.88 12.12
C GLN A 62 3.47 0.46 11.14
N GLY A 63 4.74 0.68 11.49
CA GLY A 63 5.86 0.37 10.61
C GLY A 63 5.95 1.26 9.37
N GLU A 64 5.50 2.50 9.47
CA GLU A 64 5.57 3.47 8.37
C GLU A 64 7.04 3.77 8.01
N PRO A 65 7.44 3.67 6.74
CA PRO A 65 8.84 3.83 6.32
C PRO A 65 9.47 5.16 6.72
N MET A 66 8.65 6.24 6.77
CA MET A 66 9.09 7.58 7.17
C MET A 66 8.78 7.90 8.63
N GLY A 67 8.22 6.96 9.38
CA GLY A 67 7.96 7.11 10.81
C GLY A 67 9.24 7.21 11.63
N ALA A 68 9.19 7.93 12.75
CA ALA A 68 10.36 8.12 13.60
C ALA A 68 10.92 6.78 14.10
N MET A 69 10.06 5.84 14.54
CA MET A 69 10.49 4.53 15.03
C MET A 69 11.24 3.71 13.98
N MET A 70 10.79 3.73 12.73
CA MET A 70 11.49 3.03 11.64
C MET A 70 12.87 3.64 11.38
N ARG A 71 13.00 4.97 11.45
CA ARG A 71 14.29 5.66 11.29
C ARG A 71 15.24 5.38 12.46
N ILE A 72 14.71 5.32 13.68
CA ILE A 72 15.46 4.98 14.89
C ILE A 72 16.00 3.54 14.77
N ALA A 73 15.12 2.60 14.45
CA ALA A 73 15.48 1.18 14.28
C ALA A 73 16.52 0.93 13.16
N ASN A 74 16.53 1.79 12.13
CA ASN A 74 17.52 1.73 11.04
C ASN A 74 18.77 2.61 11.28
N TYR A 75 18.96 3.15 12.49
CA TYR A 75 20.05 4.08 12.82
C TYR A 75 20.12 5.32 11.88
N ALA A 76 18.98 5.71 11.32
CA ALA A 76 18.85 6.83 10.40
C ALA A 76 18.23 8.09 11.04
N HIS A 77 17.93 8.06 12.35
CA HIS A 77 17.47 9.23 13.08
C HIS A 77 18.68 10.03 13.58
N PRO A 78 18.71 11.38 13.42
CA PRO A 78 19.90 12.18 13.73
C PRO A 78 20.20 12.29 15.23
N ASP A 79 19.19 12.21 16.09
CA ASP A 79 19.31 12.55 17.50
C ASP A 79 18.88 11.43 18.45
N VAL A 80 18.17 10.43 17.98
CA VAL A 80 17.64 9.34 18.80
C VAL A 80 18.08 7.99 18.24
N PHE A 81 18.58 7.15 19.11
CA PHE A 81 19.02 5.79 18.80
C PHE A 81 18.64 4.84 19.92
N ILE A 82 18.55 3.56 19.60
CA ILE A 82 18.24 2.49 20.53
C ILE A 82 19.51 1.70 20.83
N GLU A 83 19.55 1.10 22.02
CA GLU A 83 20.65 0.23 22.48
C GLU A 83 20.08 -1.02 23.16
N ARG A 84 20.93 -2.00 23.31
CA ARG A 84 20.62 -3.20 24.07
C ARG A 84 20.15 -2.85 25.48
N GLY A 85 19.00 -3.41 25.89
CA GLY A 85 18.41 -3.16 27.21
C GLY A 85 17.38 -2.02 27.24
N ASP A 86 17.19 -1.31 26.12
CA ASP A 86 16.05 -0.41 25.98
C ASP A 86 14.76 -1.22 25.82
N SER A 87 13.61 -0.59 26.15
CA SER A 87 12.28 -1.14 25.90
C SER A 87 11.51 -0.24 24.95
N VAL A 88 10.82 -0.85 23.98
CA VAL A 88 9.92 -0.15 23.04
C VAL A 88 8.50 -0.63 23.25
N ILE A 89 7.62 0.29 23.63
CA ILE A 89 6.19 0.03 23.88
C ILE A 89 5.38 0.47 22.68
N PHE A 90 4.73 -0.47 21.99
CA PHE A 90 3.78 -0.21 20.93
C PHE A 90 2.36 -0.06 21.49
N SER A 91 2.04 1.14 22.01
CA SER A 91 0.70 1.46 22.52
C SER A 91 -0.29 1.71 21.37
N SER A 92 -0.45 0.72 20.50
CA SER A 92 -1.32 0.78 19.32
C SER A 92 -1.72 -0.62 18.90
N LYS A 93 -2.93 -0.77 18.39
CA LYS A 93 -3.37 -2.00 17.74
C LYS A 93 -2.74 -2.13 16.35
N ILE A 94 -2.38 -3.34 15.98
CA ILE A 94 -1.91 -3.65 14.62
C ILE A 94 -3.09 -3.50 13.67
N ILE A 95 -2.97 -2.56 12.71
CA ILE A 95 -3.98 -2.39 11.67
C ILE A 95 -3.85 -3.52 10.65
N PRO A 96 -4.94 -4.24 10.30
CA PRO A 96 -4.91 -5.30 9.30
C PRO A 96 -4.24 -4.87 7.99
N GLY A 97 -3.27 -5.66 7.53
CA GLY A 97 -2.43 -5.38 6.35
C GLY A 97 -1.06 -4.75 6.67
N ASN A 98 -0.83 -4.32 7.91
CA ASN A 98 0.48 -3.80 8.34
C ASN A 98 1.34 -4.84 9.08
N GLU A 99 0.82 -6.03 9.33
CA GLU A 99 1.44 -7.08 10.15
C GLU A 99 2.87 -7.36 9.71
N LYS A 100 3.09 -7.62 8.41
CA LYS A 100 4.43 -7.94 7.88
C LYS A 100 5.45 -6.82 8.08
N LYS A 101 5.01 -5.57 7.95
CA LYS A 101 5.88 -4.39 8.15
C LYS A 101 6.24 -4.24 9.62
N LEU A 102 5.25 -4.39 10.48
CA LEU A 102 5.42 -4.23 11.91
C LEU A 102 6.27 -5.37 12.51
N TYR A 103 6.00 -6.61 12.14
CA TYR A 103 6.83 -7.74 12.58
C TYR A 103 8.28 -7.63 12.07
N LYS A 104 8.51 -7.07 10.89
CA LYS A 104 9.86 -6.76 10.43
C LYS A 104 10.57 -5.78 11.37
N LEU A 105 9.86 -4.73 11.79
CA LEU A 105 10.35 -3.74 12.74
C LEU A 105 10.61 -4.39 14.12
N HIS A 106 9.65 -5.15 14.65
CA HIS A 106 9.80 -5.86 15.92
C HIS A 106 11.02 -6.80 15.90
N ASN A 107 11.15 -7.60 14.85
CA ASN A 107 12.30 -8.50 14.68
C ASN A 107 13.65 -7.75 14.63
N GLN A 108 13.68 -6.57 14.04
CA GLN A 108 14.88 -5.74 14.01
C GLN A 108 15.24 -5.26 15.43
N LEU A 109 14.28 -4.74 16.17
CA LEU A 109 14.45 -4.29 17.55
C LEU A 109 14.94 -5.41 18.46
N VAL A 110 14.30 -6.58 18.38
CA VAL A 110 14.68 -7.76 19.19
C VAL A 110 16.10 -8.25 18.86
N ARG A 111 16.52 -8.20 17.59
CA ARG A 111 17.90 -8.55 17.20
C ARG A 111 18.96 -7.64 17.83
N GLU A 112 18.61 -6.37 18.04
CA GLU A 112 19.47 -5.40 18.72
C GLU A 112 19.43 -5.57 20.26
N GLY A 113 18.63 -6.51 20.78
CA GLY A 113 18.49 -6.76 22.22
C GLY A 113 17.57 -5.76 22.92
N VAL A 114 16.66 -5.16 22.16
CA VAL A 114 15.61 -4.25 22.67
C VAL A 114 14.39 -5.08 23.05
N GLU A 115 13.81 -4.81 24.19
CA GLU A 115 12.55 -5.39 24.62
C GLU A 115 11.39 -4.77 23.85
N VAL A 116 10.53 -5.59 23.25
CA VAL A 116 9.34 -5.14 22.51
C VAL A 116 8.08 -5.52 23.28
N ILE A 117 7.33 -4.52 23.71
CA ILE A 117 6.07 -4.66 24.44
C ILE A 117 4.92 -4.21 23.54
N SER A 118 3.93 -5.08 23.33
CA SER A 118 2.77 -4.85 22.47
C SER A 118 1.47 -5.24 23.14
N GLU A 119 0.32 -4.96 22.53
CA GLU A 119 -0.99 -5.37 23.01
C GLU A 119 -1.18 -6.90 23.11
N GLU A 120 -0.32 -7.67 22.43
CA GLU A 120 -0.37 -9.14 22.46
C GLU A 120 0.12 -9.73 23.79
N ASN A 121 0.98 -9.00 24.50
CA ASN A 121 1.58 -9.47 25.75
C ASN A 121 1.26 -8.61 26.97
N GLU A 122 0.85 -7.34 26.79
CA GLU A 122 0.53 -6.44 27.91
C GLU A 122 -0.66 -5.54 27.60
N PHE A 123 -1.42 -5.15 28.64
CA PHE A 123 -2.53 -4.22 28.49
C PHE A 123 -2.03 -2.77 28.39
N ILE A 124 -1.60 -2.38 27.20
CA ILE A 124 -1.01 -1.06 26.91
C ILE A 124 -1.78 -0.26 25.87
N HIS A 125 -2.86 -0.80 25.33
CA HIS A 125 -3.69 -0.14 24.33
C HIS A 125 -5.18 -0.36 24.61
N VAL A 126 -5.97 0.68 24.36
CA VAL A 126 -7.43 0.61 24.36
C VAL A 126 -7.92 0.99 22.96
N SER A 127 -8.74 0.14 22.37
CA SER A 127 -9.31 0.39 21.03
C SER A 127 -10.12 1.69 21.01
N GLY A 128 -9.92 2.50 19.97
CA GLY A 128 -10.76 3.66 19.70
C GLY A 128 -12.11 3.31 19.03
N HIS A 129 -12.28 2.03 18.61
CA HIS A 129 -13.54 1.55 18.06
C HIS A 129 -14.44 1.04 19.20
N PRO A 130 -15.75 1.38 19.19
CA PRO A 130 -16.69 0.90 20.21
C PRO A 130 -16.88 -0.60 20.08
N ASN A 131 -17.07 -1.25 21.23
CA ASN A 131 -17.54 -2.61 21.32
C ASN A 131 -19.09 -2.67 21.26
N ARG A 132 -19.67 -3.86 21.37
CA ARG A 132 -21.15 -4.03 21.33
C ARG A 132 -21.86 -3.36 22.50
N GLU A 133 -21.28 -3.37 23.70
CA GLU A 133 -21.88 -2.72 24.88
C GLU A 133 -21.86 -1.21 24.75
N ASP A 134 -20.74 -0.63 24.26
CA ASP A 134 -20.66 0.81 23.98
C ASP A 134 -21.71 1.25 22.93
N LEU A 135 -21.92 0.43 21.88
CA LEU A 135 -22.95 0.68 20.86
C LEU A 135 -24.36 0.57 21.46
N LYS A 136 -24.60 -0.39 22.35
CA LYS A 136 -25.88 -0.57 23.06
C LYS A 136 -26.20 0.66 23.89
N ASP A 137 -25.23 1.14 24.67
CA ASP A 137 -25.42 2.34 25.48
C ASP A 137 -25.69 3.56 24.60
N MET A 138 -24.92 3.72 23.52
CA MET A 138 -25.14 4.80 22.54
C MET A 138 -26.54 4.77 21.94
N TYR A 139 -27.04 3.58 21.55
CA TYR A 139 -28.38 3.42 21.01
C TYR A 139 -29.47 3.68 22.04
N ASN A 140 -29.27 3.30 23.29
CA ASN A 140 -30.19 3.61 24.38
C ASN A 140 -30.28 5.12 24.65
N TRP A 141 -29.16 5.81 24.57
CA TRP A 141 -29.12 7.27 24.78
C TRP A 141 -29.73 8.06 23.62
N VAL A 142 -29.34 7.72 22.39
CA VAL A 142 -29.74 8.45 21.19
C VAL A 142 -31.12 8.02 20.68
N ARG A 143 -31.53 6.76 20.87
CA ARG A 143 -32.75 6.15 20.35
C ARG A 143 -32.99 6.44 18.88
N PRO A 144 -32.06 6.10 17.98
CA PRO A 144 -32.15 6.46 16.59
C PRO A 144 -33.31 5.75 15.92
N LYS A 145 -34.01 6.44 15.01
CA LYS A 145 -35.03 5.82 14.14
C LYS A 145 -34.40 4.96 13.04
N SER A 146 -33.19 5.30 12.63
CA SER A 146 -32.47 4.58 11.59
C SER A 146 -30.97 4.59 11.85
N ILE A 147 -30.27 3.55 11.41
CA ILE A 147 -28.82 3.49 11.37
C ILE A 147 -28.31 3.12 9.99
N ILE A 148 -27.14 3.63 9.67
CA ILE A 148 -26.38 3.32 8.47
C ILE A 148 -24.98 2.91 8.92
N PRO A 149 -24.65 1.61 8.96
CA PRO A 149 -23.30 1.17 9.27
C PRO A 149 -22.33 1.64 8.18
N VAL A 150 -21.19 2.19 8.60
CA VAL A 150 -20.12 2.67 7.72
C VAL A 150 -18.76 2.20 8.23
N HIS A 151 -17.70 2.41 7.44
CA HIS A 151 -16.32 2.16 7.85
C HIS A 151 -16.04 0.69 8.20
N GLY A 152 -16.39 -0.22 7.31
CA GLY A 152 -16.12 -1.64 7.48
C GLY A 152 -16.31 -2.42 6.18
N GLU A 153 -15.96 -3.68 6.20
CA GLU A 153 -16.26 -4.61 5.13
C GLU A 153 -17.74 -4.99 5.16
N HIS A 154 -18.26 -5.51 4.07
CA HIS A 154 -19.68 -5.90 3.94
C HIS A 154 -20.16 -6.83 5.08
N ARG A 155 -19.33 -7.78 5.52
CA ARG A 155 -19.63 -8.65 6.67
C ARG A 155 -19.84 -7.85 7.96
N HIS A 156 -19.04 -6.81 8.20
CA HIS A 156 -19.17 -5.96 9.39
C HIS A 156 -20.47 -5.13 9.33
N MET A 157 -20.81 -4.61 8.16
CA MET A 157 -22.08 -3.89 7.93
C MET A 157 -23.29 -4.78 8.23
N ILE A 158 -23.26 -6.05 7.78
CA ILE A 158 -24.33 -7.01 8.02
C ILE A 158 -24.49 -7.31 9.51
N GLU A 159 -23.38 -7.56 10.21
CA GLU A 159 -23.44 -7.87 11.66
C GLU A 159 -23.90 -6.66 12.47
N HIS A 160 -23.46 -5.45 12.10
CA HIS A 160 -23.95 -4.24 12.74
C HIS A 160 -25.44 -4.01 12.49
N ALA A 161 -25.93 -4.26 11.28
CA ALA A 161 -27.35 -4.18 10.97
C ALA A 161 -28.20 -5.22 11.73
N LYS A 162 -27.68 -6.44 11.96
CA LYS A 162 -28.32 -7.45 12.81
C LYS A 162 -28.42 -6.97 14.25
N PHE A 163 -27.30 -6.50 14.80
CA PHE A 163 -27.24 -5.96 16.16
C PHE A 163 -28.25 -4.81 16.36
N ALA A 164 -28.34 -3.89 15.40
CA ALA A 164 -29.31 -2.81 15.48
C ALA A 164 -30.77 -3.30 15.51
N LYS A 165 -31.10 -4.37 14.76
CA LYS A 165 -32.43 -5.01 14.83
C LYS A 165 -32.68 -5.64 16.19
N GLU A 166 -31.69 -6.30 16.80
CA GLU A 166 -31.78 -6.83 18.18
C GLU A 166 -32.07 -5.71 19.17
N MET A 167 -31.49 -4.53 18.95
CA MET A 167 -31.76 -3.31 19.72
C MET A 167 -33.07 -2.59 19.37
N GLN A 168 -33.92 -3.23 18.54
CA GLN A 168 -35.24 -2.72 18.13
C GLN A 168 -35.19 -1.37 17.36
N ILE A 169 -34.10 -1.09 16.66
CA ILE A 169 -34.02 0.09 15.81
C ILE A 169 -34.88 -0.14 14.56
N PRO A 170 -35.86 0.77 14.25
CA PRO A 170 -36.86 0.54 13.21
C PRO A 170 -36.27 0.32 11.81
N TYR A 171 -35.24 1.08 11.45
CA TYR A 171 -34.67 1.01 10.11
C TYR A 171 -33.14 0.80 10.15
N THR A 172 -32.69 -0.18 9.39
CA THR A 172 -31.25 -0.40 9.13
C THR A 172 -31.01 -0.41 7.64
N ILE A 173 -30.14 0.47 7.16
CA ILE A 173 -29.84 0.61 5.75
C ILE A 173 -28.42 0.09 5.51
N LYS A 174 -28.32 -0.87 4.58
CA LYS A 174 -27.02 -1.35 4.10
C LYS A 174 -26.65 -0.58 2.86
N VAL A 175 -25.49 0.06 2.87
CA VAL A 175 -25.01 0.90 1.80
C VAL A 175 -23.66 0.42 1.29
N GLU A 176 -23.40 0.73 0.03
CA GLU A 176 -22.11 0.61 -0.63
C GLU A 176 -21.53 1.99 -0.93
N ASN A 177 -20.26 2.05 -1.28
CA ASN A 177 -19.66 3.31 -1.71
C ASN A 177 -20.40 3.84 -2.95
N GLY A 178 -20.74 5.12 -2.91
CA GLY A 178 -21.50 5.78 -3.96
C GLY A 178 -23.01 5.79 -3.76
N ASP A 179 -23.56 4.97 -2.87
CA ASP A 179 -25.01 5.01 -2.62
C ASP A 179 -25.41 6.35 -2.00
N ILE A 180 -26.47 6.96 -2.55
CA ILE A 180 -27.07 8.18 -2.04
C ILE A 180 -28.34 7.79 -1.28
N VAL A 181 -28.35 8.10 0.02
CA VAL A 181 -29.46 7.73 0.91
C VAL A 181 -30.32 8.95 1.23
N LYS A 182 -31.61 8.81 1.00
CA LYS A 182 -32.60 9.80 1.41
C LYS A 182 -32.95 9.60 2.89
N LEU A 183 -32.71 10.62 3.71
CA LEU A 183 -32.97 10.64 5.17
C LEU A 183 -34.05 11.69 5.51
N SER A 184 -35.11 11.77 4.77
CA SER A 184 -36.17 12.76 5.03
C SER A 184 -36.90 12.44 6.34
N PRO A 185 -37.17 13.45 7.20
CA PRO A 185 -37.98 13.25 8.40
C PRO A 185 -39.36 12.68 8.08
N GLY A 186 -39.71 11.59 8.78
CA GLY A 186 -41.03 10.94 8.62
C GLY A 186 -41.12 9.84 7.59
N ASP A 187 -40.21 9.79 6.61
CA ASP A 187 -40.14 8.75 5.60
C ASP A 187 -39.20 7.60 6.01
N LYS A 188 -39.43 6.42 5.46
CA LYS A 188 -38.47 5.31 5.56
C LYS A 188 -37.21 5.67 4.76
N PRO A 189 -36.04 5.61 5.38
CA PRO A 189 -34.79 5.85 4.65
C PRO A 189 -34.57 4.81 3.55
N GLU A 190 -34.13 5.26 2.39
CA GLU A 190 -33.88 4.40 1.21
C GLU A 190 -32.67 4.87 0.40
N VAL A 191 -32.01 3.93 -0.27
CA VAL A 191 -31.02 4.25 -1.30
C VAL A 191 -31.82 4.64 -2.56
N PHE A 192 -31.71 5.89 -3.00
CA PHE A 192 -32.49 6.40 -4.12
C PHE A 192 -31.68 6.70 -5.37
N ASP A 193 -30.34 6.83 -5.25
CA ASP A 193 -29.45 7.13 -6.37
C ASP A 193 -28.03 6.64 -6.08
N LYS A 194 -27.13 6.70 -7.09
CA LYS A 194 -25.72 6.37 -6.97
C LYS A 194 -24.83 7.47 -7.56
N ALA A 195 -23.88 7.91 -6.78
CA ALA A 195 -22.76 8.74 -7.26
C ALA A 195 -21.63 7.84 -7.80
N PRO A 196 -20.83 8.33 -8.76
CA PRO A 196 -19.64 7.64 -9.19
C PRO A 196 -18.72 7.31 -7.98
N SER A 197 -18.31 6.07 -7.87
CA SER A 197 -17.41 5.60 -6.81
C SER A 197 -16.36 4.69 -7.39
N GLY A 198 -15.22 4.57 -6.73
CA GLY A 198 -14.11 3.74 -7.19
C GLY A 198 -12.78 4.24 -6.65
N ARG A 199 -11.70 3.60 -7.11
CA ARG A 199 -10.35 4.01 -6.76
C ARG A 199 -9.72 4.79 -7.91
N LEU A 200 -9.16 5.94 -7.58
CA LEU A 200 -8.31 6.69 -8.48
C LEU A 200 -6.86 6.55 -8.03
N TYR A 201 -5.98 6.24 -8.96
CA TYR A 201 -4.54 6.24 -8.75
C TYR A 201 -3.95 7.57 -9.20
N VAL A 202 -3.08 8.14 -8.39
CA VAL A 202 -2.25 9.27 -8.82
C VAL A 202 -1.09 8.74 -9.64
N ASP A 203 -1.12 9.02 -10.93
CA ASP A 203 -0.13 8.59 -11.90
C ASP A 203 0.61 9.81 -12.46
N GLY A 204 1.75 10.12 -11.89
CA GLY A 204 2.42 11.40 -12.11
C GLY A 204 1.55 12.54 -11.57
N ASN A 205 1.10 13.42 -12.47
CA ASN A 205 0.23 14.56 -12.15
C ASN A 205 -1.24 14.33 -12.52
N ILE A 206 -1.62 13.10 -12.88
CA ILE A 206 -2.95 12.76 -13.38
C ILE A 206 -3.59 11.72 -12.47
N ALA A 207 -4.87 11.92 -12.13
CA ALA A 207 -5.68 10.90 -11.50
C ALA A 207 -6.29 9.98 -12.57
N VAL A 208 -6.04 8.68 -12.46
CA VAL A 208 -6.54 7.67 -13.41
C VAL A 208 -7.31 6.59 -12.67
N GLU A 209 -8.28 5.99 -13.32
CA GLU A 209 -9.02 4.86 -12.77
C GLU A 209 -8.14 3.62 -12.60
N GLU A 210 -8.45 2.77 -11.61
CA GLU A 210 -7.70 1.55 -11.31
C GLU A 210 -7.59 0.61 -12.52
N ASP A 211 -8.61 0.60 -13.36
CA ASP A 211 -8.69 -0.25 -14.54
C ASP A 211 -8.21 0.44 -15.83
N SER A 212 -7.64 1.64 -15.73
CA SER A 212 -7.10 2.39 -16.86
C SER A 212 -6.04 1.59 -17.64
N LYS A 213 -5.93 1.90 -18.93
CA LYS A 213 -4.99 1.23 -19.84
C LYS A 213 -3.54 1.33 -19.33
N SER A 214 -3.11 2.50 -18.88
CA SER A 214 -1.74 2.72 -18.39
C SER A 214 -1.38 1.85 -17.20
N ILE A 215 -2.32 1.66 -16.27
CA ILE A 215 -2.13 0.81 -15.09
C ILE A 215 -2.08 -0.68 -15.49
N LYS A 216 -2.98 -1.11 -16.37
CA LYS A 216 -3.00 -2.49 -16.89
C LYS A 216 -1.71 -2.83 -17.65
N GLU A 217 -1.24 -1.94 -18.52
CA GLU A 217 0.00 -2.12 -19.27
C GLU A 217 1.22 -2.21 -18.35
N ARG A 218 1.36 -1.32 -17.36
CA ARG A 218 2.48 -1.39 -16.40
C ARG A 218 2.47 -2.66 -15.56
N LYS A 219 1.30 -3.09 -15.08
CA LYS A 219 1.17 -4.37 -14.37
C LYS A 219 1.62 -5.54 -15.25
N ASN A 220 1.24 -5.53 -16.53
CA ASN A 220 1.61 -6.55 -17.48
C ASN A 220 3.11 -6.56 -17.79
N ILE A 221 3.70 -5.38 -18.06
CA ILE A 221 5.15 -5.24 -18.29
C ILE A 221 5.94 -5.67 -17.04
N SER A 222 5.52 -5.24 -15.86
CA SER A 222 6.17 -5.63 -14.61
C SER A 222 6.15 -7.14 -14.35
N ALA A 223 5.05 -7.81 -14.72
CA ALA A 223 4.90 -9.25 -14.52
C ALA A 223 5.63 -10.08 -15.58
N ASN A 224 5.67 -9.63 -16.84
CA ASN A 224 6.06 -10.44 -18.00
C ASN A 224 7.29 -9.89 -18.76
N GLY A 225 7.72 -8.67 -18.49
CA GLY A 225 8.77 -8.02 -19.28
C GLY A 225 8.27 -7.48 -20.62
N ILE A 226 9.19 -6.94 -21.39
CA ILE A 226 8.96 -6.40 -22.75
C ILE A 226 9.99 -6.94 -23.71
N LEU A 227 9.59 -7.12 -24.98
CA LEU A 227 10.44 -7.51 -26.10
C LEU A 227 10.07 -6.65 -27.31
N ASP A 228 11.01 -5.85 -27.79
CA ASP A 228 10.90 -5.07 -29.02
C ASP A 228 11.76 -5.70 -30.10
N VAL A 229 11.15 -5.92 -31.27
CA VAL A 229 11.82 -6.50 -32.44
C VAL A 229 11.65 -5.57 -33.63
N THR A 230 12.75 -5.13 -34.21
CA THR A 230 12.74 -4.35 -35.46
C THR A 230 13.41 -5.13 -36.58
N ILE A 231 12.67 -5.32 -37.67
CA ILE A 231 13.11 -6.06 -38.84
C ILE A 231 13.20 -5.12 -40.04
N LEU A 232 14.37 -5.02 -40.64
CA LEU A 232 14.59 -4.29 -41.87
C LEU A 232 14.28 -5.17 -43.08
N VAL A 233 13.48 -4.67 -44.01
CA VAL A 233 13.02 -5.40 -45.21
C VAL A 233 13.44 -4.64 -46.46
N THR A 234 14.16 -5.32 -47.33
CA THR A 234 14.54 -4.80 -48.64
C THR A 234 13.34 -4.63 -49.58
N PRO A 235 13.49 -3.80 -50.69
CA PRO A 235 12.44 -3.65 -51.68
C PRO A 235 12.03 -5.00 -52.34
N LYS A 236 12.93 -5.96 -52.34
CA LYS A 236 12.66 -7.31 -52.86
C LYS A 236 11.92 -8.22 -51.86
N GLY A 237 11.65 -7.75 -50.61
CA GLY A 237 10.96 -8.51 -49.58
C GLY A 237 11.83 -9.50 -48.81
N ASN A 238 13.13 -9.28 -48.79
CA ASN A 238 14.05 -10.07 -47.97
C ASN A 238 14.39 -9.31 -46.66
N ILE A 239 14.66 -10.04 -45.61
CA ILE A 239 15.22 -9.44 -44.37
C ILE A 239 16.61 -8.93 -44.72
N HIS A 240 16.88 -7.66 -44.34
CA HIS A 240 18.19 -7.05 -44.45
C HIS A 240 18.85 -7.06 -43.06
N ASN A 241 19.96 -7.78 -42.95
CA ASN A 241 20.69 -7.99 -41.71
C ASN A 241 19.87 -8.73 -40.61
N LYS A 242 20.49 -8.96 -39.48
CA LYS A 242 19.84 -9.55 -38.31
C LYS A 242 18.77 -8.62 -37.76
N PRO A 243 17.68 -9.17 -37.20
CA PRO A 243 16.72 -8.35 -36.48
C PRO A 243 17.37 -7.59 -35.30
N ILE A 244 16.94 -6.35 -35.09
CA ILE A 244 17.36 -5.58 -33.92
C ILE A 244 16.44 -5.97 -32.77
N LEU A 245 17.04 -6.51 -31.70
CA LEU A 245 16.33 -7.01 -30.53
C LEU A 245 16.60 -6.09 -29.34
N ASN A 246 15.56 -5.73 -28.63
CA ASN A 246 15.67 -5.03 -27.35
C ASN A 246 14.66 -5.63 -26.37
N TYR A 247 15.09 -6.02 -25.17
CA TYR A 247 14.22 -6.61 -24.16
C TYR A 247 14.60 -6.18 -22.76
N SER A 248 13.62 -6.18 -21.88
CA SER A 248 13.81 -5.78 -20.48
C SER A 248 12.86 -6.54 -19.56
N GLY A 249 13.31 -6.80 -18.33
CA GLY A 249 12.52 -7.45 -17.29
C GLY A 249 12.24 -8.94 -17.54
N LEU A 250 13.06 -9.62 -18.35
CA LEU A 250 13.02 -11.06 -18.58
C LEU A 250 14.13 -11.78 -17.79
N PRO A 251 13.82 -12.92 -17.13
CA PRO A 251 14.82 -13.73 -16.43
C PRO A 251 15.61 -14.61 -17.41
N ILE A 252 16.53 -14.01 -18.15
CA ILE A 252 17.36 -14.68 -19.14
C ILE A 252 18.68 -15.07 -18.48
N TYR A 253 19.07 -16.33 -18.62
CA TYR A 253 20.30 -16.86 -18.04
C TYR A 253 21.52 -16.63 -18.95
N ASN A 254 21.36 -16.78 -20.28
CA ASN A 254 22.39 -16.53 -21.28
C ASN A 254 21.81 -15.65 -22.39
N ASP A 255 22.28 -14.42 -22.48
CA ASP A 255 21.78 -13.43 -23.45
C ASP A 255 22.12 -13.81 -24.89
N ASP A 256 23.31 -14.32 -25.14
CA ASP A 256 23.77 -14.66 -26.48
C ASP A 256 22.95 -15.82 -27.10
N ASP A 257 22.69 -16.85 -26.30
CA ASP A 257 21.86 -17.99 -26.74
C ASP A 257 20.42 -17.55 -27.00
N TYR A 258 19.85 -16.73 -26.11
CA TYR A 258 18.50 -16.24 -26.26
C TYR A 258 18.35 -15.34 -27.51
N GLN A 259 19.30 -14.45 -27.76
CA GLN A 259 19.32 -13.62 -28.96
C GLN A 259 19.40 -14.49 -30.23
N TYR A 260 20.31 -15.46 -30.23
CA TYR A 260 20.48 -16.38 -31.35
C TYR A 260 19.19 -17.16 -31.66
N GLU A 261 18.52 -17.68 -30.63
CA GLU A 261 17.27 -18.40 -30.84
C GLU A 261 16.13 -17.48 -31.30
N LEU A 262 16.06 -16.25 -30.80
CA LEU A 262 15.11 -15.24 -31.30
C LEU A 262 15.35 -14.89 -32.76
N GLU A 263 16.60 -14.64 -33.16
CA GLU A 263 16.96 -14.37 -34.54
C GLU A 263 16.52 -15.51 -35.46
N ASN A 264 16.83 -16.75 -35.08
CA ASN A 264 16.46 -17.99 -35.86
C ASN A 264 14.95 -18.13 -36.01
N ILE A 265 14.17 -17.96 -34.91
CA ILE A 265 12.72 -18.14 -34.99
C ILE A 265 12.05 -17.02 -35.81
N ILE A 266 12.57 -15.79 -35.72
CA ILE A 266 12.10 -14.65 -36.51
C ILE A 266 12.34 -14.93 -38.01
N GLU A 267 13.56 -15.28 -38.36
CA GLU A 267 13.89 -15.61 -39.78
C GLU A 267 13.07 -16.75 -40.33
N LYS A 268 12.95 -17.83 -39.56
CA LYS A 268 12.14 -19.01 -39.94
C LYS A 268 10.68 -18.62 -40.13
N THR A 269 10.12 -17.83 -39.23
CA THR A 269 8.73 -17.39 -39.34
C THR A 269 8.54 -16.45 -40.53
N ALA A 270 9.45 -15.48 -40.70
CA ALA A 270 9.37 -14.53 -41.80
C ALA A 270 9.45 -15.18 -43.18
N LYS A 271 10.26 -16.24 -43.36
CA LYS A 271 10.37 -17.00 -44.60
C LYS A 271 9.07 -17.69 -45.07
N THR A 272 8.10 -17.88 -44.16
CA THR A 272 6.78 -18.44 -44.51
C THR A 272 5.82 -17.42 -45.13
N PHE A 273 6.21 -16.15 -45.21
CA PHE A 273 5.41 -15.05 -45.74
C PHE A 273 6.11 -14.29 -46.85
N SER A 274 5.34 -13.66 -47.73
CA SER A 274 5.87 -12.67 -48.67
C SER A 274 5.90 -11.31 -48.04
N LEU A 275 7.09 -10.83 -47.59
CA LEU A 275 7.25 -9.56 -46.88
C LEU A 275 6.92 -8.33 -47.74
N ASN A 276 6.76 -8.49 -49.05
CA ASN A 276 6.34 -7.43 -49.97
C ASN A 276 4.83 -7.24 -50.01
N ASN A 277 4.05 -8.16 -49.50
CA ASN A 277 2.59 -8.08 -49.54
C ASN A 277 2.07 -7.20 -48.42
N GLN A 278 1.71 -5.95 -48.74
CA GLN A 278 1.18 -4.98 -47.79
C GLN A 278 -0.13 -5.49 -47.10
N LYS A 279 -0.95 -6.27 -47.82
CA LYS A 279 -2.20 -6.81 -47.26
C LYS A 279 -1.96 -7.90 -46.21
N GLN A 280 -0.78 -8.49 -46.16
CA GLN A 280 -0.39 -9.53 -45.21
C GLN A 280 0.48 -8.99 -44.04
N LYS A 281 0.76 -7.69 -44.02
CA LYS A 281 1.67 -7.10 -43.05
C LYS A 281 1.28 -7.40 -41.60
N ASP A 282 0.01 -7.28 -41.26
CA ASP A 282 -0.50 -7.52 -39.90
C ASP A 282 -0.38 -9.01 -39.55
N ASN A 283 -0.70 -9.93 -40.49
CA ASN A 283 -0.56 -11.38 -40.29
C ASN A 283 0.91 -11.78 -40.03
N ILE A 284 1.85 -11.14 -40.73
CA ILE A 284 3.29 -11.37 -40.54
C ILE A 284 3.73 -10.90 -39.15
N ILE A 285 3.32 -9.69 -38.76
CA ILE A 285 3.62 -9.12 -37.44
C ILE A 285 3.06 -10.06 -36.36
N ASP A 286 1.82 -10.50 -36.48
CA ASP A 286 1.19 -11.39 -35.50
C ASP A 286 1.85 -12.76 -35.42
N ALA A 287 2.24 -13.34 -36.56
CA ALA A 287 2.94 -14.62 -36.59
C ALA A 287 4.33 -14.52 -35.91
N ILE A 288 5.10 -13.48 -36.21
CA ILE A 288 6.40 -13.26 -35.58
C ILE A 288 6.23 -12.98 -34.07
N LYS A 289 5.28 -12.16 -33.73
CA LYS A 289 4.94 -11.88 -32.34
C LYS A 289 4.57 -13.14 -31.55
N PHE A 290 3.75 -14.01 -32.15
CA PHE A 290 3.37 -15.27 -31.55
C PHE A 290 4.58 -16.20 -31.36
N SER A 291 5.44 -16.34 -32.37
CA SER A 291 6.62 -17.18 -32.33
C SER A 291 7.63 -16.71 -31.27
N CYS A 292 7.92 -15.43 -31.24
CA CYS A 292 8.80 -14.83 -30.22
C CYS A 292 8.26 -15.02 -28.80
N ARG A 293 6.95 -14.78 -28.58
CA ARG A 293 6.32 -14.96 -27.27
C ARG A 293 6.29 -16.41 -26.83
N LYS A 294 6.12 -17.35 -27.77
CA LYS A 294 6.16 -18.79 -27.49
C LYS A 294 7.56 -19.19 -27.06
N LEU A 295 8.58 -18.86 -27.83
CA LEU A 295 9.99 -19.12 -27.50
C LEU A 295 10.36 -18.55 -26.13
N THR A 296 10.07 -17.25 -25.90
CA THR A 296 10.37 -16.62 -24.62
C THR A 296 9.65 -17.32 -23.46
N LYS A 297 8.40 -17.74 -23.67
CA LYS A 297 7.67 -18.49 -22.63
C LYS A 297 8.34 -19.84 -22.34
N ASP A 298 8.78 -20.56 -23.38
CA ASP A 298 9.37 -21.87 -23.22
C ASP A 298 10.71 -21.78 -22.48
N ILE A 299 11.49 -20.71 -22.70
CA ILE A 299 12.78 -20.47 -22.02
C ILE A 299 12.58 -19.89 -20.61
N THR A 300 11.72 -18.90 -20.45
CA THR A 300 11.67 -18.07 -19.22
C THR A 300 10.40 -18.25 -18.37
N GLY A 301 9.39 -18.96 -18.89
CA GLY A 301 8.06 -19.04 -18.30
C GLY A 301 7.21 -17.75 -18.46
N LYS A 302 7.76 -16.67 -19.03
CA LYS A 302 7.13 -15.36 -19.19
C LYS A 302 6.61 -15.13 -20.60
N LYS A 303 5.50 -14.38 -20.71
CA LYS A 303 4.94 -13.94 -22.00
C LYS A 303 5.09 -12.44 -22.14
N PRO A 304 6.22 -11.92 -22.67
CA PRO A 304 6.48 -10.50 -22.70
C PRO A 304 5.46 -9.71 -23.51
N VAL A 305 5.30 -8.44 -23.17
CA VAL A 305 4.70 -7.47 -24.07
C VAL A 305 5.63 -7.38 -25.27
N THR A 306 5.16 -7.79 -26.47
CA THR A 306 6.01 -7.93 -27.65
C THR A 306 5.56 -6.95 -28.74
N ASN A 307 6.47 -6.10 -29.18
CA ASN A 307 6.26 -5.15 -30.25
C ASN A 307 7.13 -5.56 -31.46
N ILE A 308 6.51 -5.64 -32.62
CA ILE A 308 7.19 -5.99 -33.86
C ILE A 308 7.09 -4.79 -34.81
N LYS A 309 8.22 -4.32 -35.33
CA LYS A 309 8.29 -3.26 -36.35
C LYS A 309 8.92 -3.82 -37.62
N LEU A 310 8.23 -3.67 -38.74
CA LEU A 310 8.76 -3.93 -40.07
C LEU A 310 9.07 -2.60 -40.75
N ILE A 311 10.32 -2.33 -41.04
CA ILE A 311 10.80 -1.09 -41.69
C ILE A 311 11.33 -1.46 -43.07
N ARG A 312 10.79 -0.85 -44.12
CA ARG A 312 11.29 -0.96 -45.48
C ARG A 312 12.43 0.02 -45.73
N ILE A 313 13.50 -0.46 -46.32
CA ILE A 313 14.71 0.33 -46.63
C ILE A 313 14.95 0.36 -48.14
#